data_8c3305d59b29aefd7c47743bbc58056c
#
_entry.id   8c3305d59b29aefd7c47743bbc58056c
#
_cell.length_a   1.000
_cell.length_b   1.000
_cell.length_c   1.000
_cell.angle_alpha   90.00
_cell.angle_beta   90.00
_cell.angle_gamma   90.00
#
_symmetry.space_group_name_H-M   'P 1'
#
loop_
_entity.id
_entity.type
_entity.pdbx_description
1 polymer ?
#
loop_
_entity_poly.entity_id
_entity_poly.type
_entity_poly.pdbx_seq_one_letter_code
_entity_poly.pdbx_strand_id
1 'polypeptide(L)'
;MIVGIGVDIVEVERMRQAVERYGDHFVRRVFTDDETAYCRRCAHPEQRFATRFAAKEAALKALGVGWTQGVQFTEVEVTTNELGAPSIVFTGRALELSQGLGVGRIHVSMTHHKDFAIAQVLLEGATVP
;
A
#
# COMPACT_ATOMS: atom_id res chain seq x y z
N MET A 1 9.13 14.69 13.23
CA MET A 1 8.70 13.71 14.25
C MET A 1 7.88 12.62 13.58
N ILE A 2 8.17 11.39 13.90
CA ILE A 2 7.40 10.26 13.38
C ILE A 2 6.05 10.21 14.07
N VAL A 3 4.97 10.18 13.30
CA VAL A 3 3.60 10.13 13.83
C VAL A 3 2.91 8.80 13.60
N GLY A 4 3.50 7.93 12.81
CA GLY A 4 2.96 6.59 12.58
C GLY A 4 3.98 5.68 11.92
N ILE A 5 3.86 4.40 12.21
CA ILE A 5 4.72 3.37 11.63
C ILE A 5 3.87 2.12 11.39
N GLY A 6 4.10 1.46 10.28
CA GLY A 6 3.42 0.22 9.96
C GLY A 6 4.33 -0.73 9.19
N VAL A 7 4.13 -2.00 9.39
CA VAL A 7 4.84 -3.06 8.67
C VAL A 7 3.85 -4.18 8.38
N ASP A 8 4.01 -4.80 7.23
CA ASP A 8 3.18 -5.94 6.88
C ASP A 8 3.99 -6.95 6.06
N ILE A 9 3.59 -8.21 6.16
CA ILE A 9 4.16 -9.30 5.39
C ILE A 9 3.03 -10.08 4.73
N VAL A 10 3.18 -10.39 3.45
CA VAL A 10 2.17 -11.08 2.65
C VAL A 10 2.78 -12.26 1.95
N GLU A 11 2.12 -13.42 2.01
CA GLU A 11 2.52 -14.57 1.22
C GLU A 11 2.11 -14.34 -0.24
N VAL A 12 3.09 -14.42 -1.14
CA VAL A 12 2.87 -14.23 -2.58
C VAL A 12 1.85 -15.22 -3.12
N GLU A 13 1.94 -16.47 -2.68
CA GLU A 13 1.01 -17.52 -3.13
C GLU A 13 -0.43 -17.24 -2.73
N ARG A 14 -0.67 -16.70 -1.54
CA ARG A 14 -2.01 -16.33 -1.13
C ARG A 14 -2.57 -15.20 -1.98
N MET A 15 -1.73 -14.25 -2.37
CA MET A 15 -2.14 -13.18 -3.28
C MET A 15 -2.48 -13.74 -4.66
N ARG A 16 -1.64 -14.65 -5.18
CA ARG A 16 -1.90 -15.31 -6.46
C ARG A 16 -3.24 -16.03 -6.43
N GLN A 17 -3.51 -16.78 -5.36
CA GLN A 17 -4.77 -17.50 -5.21
C GLN A 17 -5.96 -16.55 -5.13
N ALA A 18 -5.83 -15.43 -4.41
CA ALA A 18 -6.92 -14.46 -4.29
C ALA A 18 -7.26 -13.82 -5.64
N VAL A 19 -6.24 -13.42 -6.40
CA VAL A 19 -6.44 -12.83 -7.72
C VAL A 19 -7.06 -13.86 -8.67
N GLU A 20 -6.60 -15.10 -8.64
CA GLU A 20 -7.10 -16.15 -9.50
C GLU A 20 -8.53 -16.56 -9.14
N ARG A 21 -8.82 -16.71 -7.84
CA ARG A 21 -10.11 -17.18 -7.36
C ARG A 21 -11.22 -16.13 -7.47
N TYR A 22 -10.92 -14.89 -7.11
CA TYR A 22 -11.91 -13.83 -7.02
C TYR A 22 -11.87 -12.86 -8.21
N GLY A 23 -10.81 -12.91 -9.02
CA GLY A 23 -10.71 -12.18 -10.28
C GLY A 23 -10.76 -10.68 -10.14
N ASP A 24 -11.34 -10.03 -11.15
CA ASP A 24 -11.40 -8.58 -11.25
C ASP A 24 -12.15 -7.91 -10.10
N HIS A 25 -13.13 -8.59 -9.52
CA HIS A 25 -13.86 -8.04 -8.39
C HIS A 25 -12.94 -7.76 -7.20
N PHE A 26 -12.07 -8.71 -6.86
CA PHE A 26 -11.07 -8.55 -5.81
C PHE A 26 -10.06 -7.47 -6.18
N VAL A 27 -9.53 -7.54 -7.39
CA VAL A 27 -8.49 -6.61 -7.85
C VAL A 27 -8.99 -5.16 -7.78
N ARG A 28 -10.20 -4.89 -8.25
CA ARG A 28 -10.76 -3.53 -8.23
C ARG A 28 -11.04 -3.00 -6.84
N ARG A 29 -11.33 -3.87 -5.90
CA ARG A 29 -11.58 -3.46 -4.51
C ARG A 29 -10.31 -3.07 -3.79
N VAL A 30 -9.18 -3.64 -4.18
CA VAL A 30 -7.92 -3.48 -3.45
C VAL A 30 -6.96 -2.54 -4.18
N PHE A 31 -6.91 -2.62 -5.50
CA PHE A 31 -5.91 -1.90 -6.30
C PHE A 31 -6.57 -0.88 -7.21
N THR A 32 -5.92 0.27 -7.37
CA THR A 32 -6.34 1.26 -8.36
C THR A 32 -6.07 0.73 -9.78
N ASP A 33 -6.68 1.35 -10.78
CA ASP A 33 -6.45 0.97 -12.17
C ASP A 33 -4.96 1.09 -12.55
N ASP A 34 -4.30 2.15 -12.07
CA ASP A 34 -2.87 2.35 -12.35
C ASP A 34 -2.00 1.28 -11.69
N GLU A 35 -2.30 0.92 -10.45
CA GLU A 35 -1.59 -0.16 -9.76
C GLU A 35 -1.77 -1.48 -10.50
N THR A 36 -2.99 -1.78 -10.91
CA THR A 36 -3.31 -3.00 -11.64
C THR A 36 -2.57 -3.07 -12.96
N ALA A 37 -2.59 -1.97 -13.72
CA ALA A 37 -1.89 -1.89 -15.01
C ALA A 37 -0.38 -2.11 -14.83
N TYR A 38 0.20 -1.48 -13.83
CA TYR A 38 1.63 -1.65 -13.53
C TYR A 38 1.96 -3.11 -13.20
N CYS A 39 1.20 -3.73 -12.30
CA CYS A 39 1.46 -5.12 -11.87
C CYS A 39 1.35 -6.08 -13.03
N ARG A 40 0.35 -5.90 -13.90
CA ARG A 40 0.12 -6.80 -15.04
C ARG A 40 1.17 -6.68 -16.12
N ARG A 41 1.91 -5.58 -16.18
CA ARG A 41 3.03 -5.43 -17.13
C ARG A 41 4.30 -6.12 -16.65
N CYS A 42 4.39 -6.44 -15.37
CA CYS A 42 5.60 -7.04 -14.80
C CYS A 42 5.66 -8.54 -15.10
N ALA A 43 6.88 -9.09 -15.07
CA ALA A 43 7.12 -10.51 -15.38
C ALA A 43 6.41 -11.46 -14.40
N HIS A 44 6.31 -11.03 -13.13
CA HIS A 44 5.67 -11.81 -12.08
C HIS A 44 4.62 -10.95 -11.37
N PRO A 45 3.41 -10.80 -11.97
CA PRO A 45 2.39 -9.92 -11.43
C PRO A 45 2.01 -10.22 -9.99
N GLU A 46 1.97 -11.49 -9.60
CA GLU A 46 1.61 -11.92 -8.25
C GLU A 46 2.54 -11.34 -7.18
N GLN A 47 3.83 -11.22 -7.49
CA GLN A 47 4.79 -10.60 -6.58
C GLN A 47 4.53 -9.10 -6.44
N ARG A 48 4.19 -8.44 -7.54
CA ARG A 48 3.92 -7.00 -7.56
C ARG A 48 2.61 -6.67 -6.84
N PHE A 49 1.59 -7.48 -7.03
CA PHE A 49 0.35 -7.33 -6.27
C PHE A 49 0.60 -7.54 -4.77
N ALA A 50 1.39 -8.55 -4.42
CA ALA A 50 1.69 -8.84 -3.02
C ALA A 50 2.47 -7.70 -2.35
N THR A 51 3.49 -7.13 -3.00
CA THR A 51 4.24 -6.01 -2.42
C THR A 51 3.37 -4.77 -2.26
N ARG A 52 2.51 -4.47 -3.22
CA ARG A 52 1.59 -3.34 -3.12
C ARG A 52 0.56 -3.55 -2.03
N PHE A 53 0.03 -4.75 -1.92
CA PHE A 53 -0.92 -5.08 -0.85
C PHE A 53 -0.27 -4.90 0.53
N ALA A 54 0.97 -5.39 0.70
CA ALA A 54 1.72 -5.22 1.93
C ALA A 54 1.92 -3.73 2.27
N ALA A 55 2.23 -2.91 1.27
CA ALA A 55 2.41 -1.47 1.47
C ALA A 55 1.10 -0.78 1.89
N LYS A 56 -0.02 -1.16 1.29
CA LYS A 56 -1.34 -0.62 1.66
C LYS A 56 -1.70 -0.99 3.09
N GLU A 57 -1.51 -2.25 3.47
CA GLU A 57 -1.75 -2.70 4.84
C GLU A 57 -0.83 -1.99 5.84
N ALA A 58 0.45 -1.85 5.50
CA ALA A 58 1.41 -1.16 6.35
C ALA A 58 1.02 0.31 6.53
N ALA A 59 0.55 0.96 5.46
CA ALA A 59 0.09 2.35 5.52
C ALA A 59 -1.13 2.50 6.42
N LEU A 60 -2.09 1.58 6.33
CA LEU A 60 -3.27 1.60 7.20
C LEU A 60 -2.89 1.40 8.66
N LYS A 61 -1.95 0.50 8.94
CA LYS A 61 -1.41 0.33 10.28
C LYS A 61 -0.74 1.60 10.79
N ALA A 62 0.03 2.26 9.93
CA ALA A 62 0.70 3.52 10.29
C ALA A 62 -0.29 4.63 10.60
N LEU A 63 -1.42 4.67 9.90
CA LEU A 63 -2.52 5.60 10.19
C LEU A 63 -3.29 5.23 11.46
N GLY A 64 -3.07 4.03 11.98
CA GLY A 64 -3.77 3.54 13.16
C GLY A 64 -5.21 3.14 12.90
N VAL A 65 -5.53 2.79 11.66
CA VAL A 65 -6.91 2.46 11.28
C VAL A 65 -7.07 0.98 11.03
N GLY A 66 -8.21 0.46 11.47
CA GLY A 66 -8.64 -0.89 11.15
C GLY A 66 -9.77 -0.87 10.13
N TRP A 67 -10.35 -2.03 9.90
CA TRP A 67 -11.40 -2.24 8.90
C TRP A 67 -12.68 -1.43 9.16
N THR A 68 -12.87 -0.95 10.39
CA THR A 68 -14.13 -0.31 10.81
C THR A 68 -14.16 1.20 10.58
N GLN A 69 -13.12 1.79 10.01
CA GLN A 69 -13.01 3.26 9.95
C GLN A 69 -13.31 3.86 8.58
N GLY A 70 -13.86 3.07 7.69
CA GLY A 70 -14.35 3.56 6.40
C GLY A 70 -13.27 3.88 5.38
N VAL A 71 -12.02 3.45 5.61
CA VAL A 71 -10.94 3.64 4.65
C VAL A 71 -10.92 2.47 3.68
N GLN A 72 -10.84 2.78 2.39
CA GLN A 72 -10.76 1.78 1.35
C GLN A 72 -9.32 1.60 0.89
N PHE A 73 -8.97 0.39 0.45
CA PHE A 73 -7.62 0.10 -0.04
C PHE A 73 -7.22 1.00 -1.20
N THR A 74 -8.16 1.34 -2.08
CA THR A 74 -7.88 2.20 -3.24
C THR A 74 -7.57 3.64 -2.86
N GLU A 75 -7.83 4.04 -1.62
CA GLU A 75 -7.46 5.36 -1.12
C GLU A 75 -5.99 5.45 -0.70
N VAL A 76 -5.28 4.32 -0.74
CA VAL A 76 -3.85 4.23 -0.48
C VAL A 76 -3.20 3.74 -1.77
N GLU A 77 -2.71 4.64 -2.60
CA GLU A 77 -2.15 4.26 -3.88
C GLU A 77 -0.63 4.20 -3.82
N VAL A 78 -0.07 3.09 -4.29
CA VAL A 78 1.38 2.91 -4.41
C VAL A 78 1.77 3.19 -5.84
N THR A 79 2.68 4.14 -6.02
CA THR A 79 3.25 4.47 -7.33
C THR A 79 4.73 4.13 -7.33
N THR A 80 5.30 3.99 -8.52
CA THR A 80 6.72 3.65 -8.67
C THR A 80 7.30 4.58 -9.73
N ASN A 81 8.44 5.22 -9.44
CA ASN A 81 9.08 6.08 -10.42
C ASN A 81 9.89 5.26 -11.42
N GLU A 82 10.56 5.92 -12.36
CA GLU A 82 11.34 5.27 -13.42
C GLU A 82 12.49 4.42 -12.87
N LEU A 83 13.01 4.76 -11.69
CA LEU A 83 14.08 4.01 -11.04
C LEU A 83 13.56 2.89 -10.14
N GLY A 84 12.24 2.70 -10.09
CA GLY A 84 11.62 1.66 -9.26
C GLY A 84 11.39 2.06 -7.82
N ALA A 85 11.64 3.33 -7.44
CA ALA A 85 11.40 3.78 -6.07
C ALA A 85 9.91 3.97 -5.82
N PRO A 86 9.37 3.38 -4.73
CA PRO A 86 7.95 3.51 -4.43
C PRO A 86 7.60 4.80 -3.73
N SER A 87 6.35 5.23 -3.90
CA SER A 87 5.74 6.32 -3.16
C SER A 87 4.31 5.96 -2.84
N ILE A 88 3.75 6.58 -1.81
CA ILE A 88 2.33 6.38 -1.44
C ILE A 88 1.62 7.71 -1.52
N VAL A 89 0.43 7.69 -2.10
CA VAL A 89 -0.49 8.83 -2.16
C VAL A 89 -1.79 8.43 -1.47
N PHE A 90 -2.21 9.24 -0.49
CA PHE A 90 -3.50 9.08 0.16
C PHE A 90 -4.56 9.93 -0.54
N THR A 91 -5.77 9.38 -0.65
CA THR A 91 -6.94 10.11 -1.14
C THR A 91 -8.12 9.83 -0.20
N GLY A 92 -9.22 10.54 -0.37
CA GLY A 92 -10.44 10.28 0.35
C GLY A 92 -10.29 10.28 1.86
N ARG A 93 -10.85 9.28 2.49
CA ARG A 93 -10.82 9.16 3.96
C ARG A 93 -9.42 8.96 4.51
N ALA A 94 -8.57 8.22 3.78
CA ALA A 94 -7.18 8.04 4.18
C ALA A 94 -6.45 9.38 4.25
N LEU A 95 -6.68 10.26 3.27
CA LEU A 95 -6.10 11.60 3.27
C LEU A 95 -6.59 12.43 4.46
N GLU A 96 -7.90 12.40 4.73
CA GLU A 96 -8.47 13.12 5.87
C GLU A 96 -7.81 12.69 7.18
N LEU A 97 -7.66 11.38 7.39
CA LEU A 97 -7.03 10.86 8.60
C LEU A 97 -5.56 11.27 8.69
N SER A 98 -4.84 11.24 7.57
CA SER A 98 -3.44 11.66 7.55
C SER A 98 -3.29 13.14 7.89
N GLN A 99 -4.19 13.97 7.39
CA GLN A 99 -4.21 15.39 7.71
C GLN A 99 -4.50 15.62 9.20
N GLY A 100 -5.42 14.85 9.77
CA GLY A 100 -5.72 14.92 11.21
C GLY A 100 -4.54 14.54 12.09
N LEU A 101 -3.67 13.67 11.61
CA LEU A 101 -2.44 13.30 12.31
C LEU A 101 -1.29 14.28 12.04
N GLY A 102 -1.47 15.24 11.14
CA GLY A 102 -0.42 16.19 10.79
C GLY A 102 0.67 15.62 9.92
N VAL A 103 0.36 14.60 9.10
CA VAL A 103 1.33 13.96 8.21
C VAL A 103 1.79 14.95 7.15
N GLY A 104 3.11 15.15 7.05
CA GLY A 104 3.71 15.99 6.02
C GLY A 104 4.47 15.17 4.98
N ARG A 105 4.90 13.98 5.34
CA ARG A 105 5.69 13.14 4.45
C ARG A 105 5.42 11.66 4.74
N ILE A 106 5.34 10.86 3.67
CA ILE A 106 5.14 9.40 3.75
C ILE A 106 6.40 8.74 3.21
N HIS A 107 6.96 7.83 4.00
CA HIS A 107 8.11 7.03 3.59
C HIS A 107 7.67 5.59 3.46
N VAL A 108 8.07 4.92 2.38
CA VAL A 108 7.72 3.53 2.15
C VAL A 108 8.93 2.77 1.64
N SER A 109 9.10 1.55 2.13
CA SER A 109 10.09 0.60 1.63
C SER A 109 9.38 -0.72 1.41
N MET A 110 9.66 -1.35 0.27
CA MET A 110 9.05 -2.62 -0.10
C MET A 110 10.16 -3.58 -0.55
N THR A 111 9.99 -4.84 -0.20
CA THR A 111 10.89 -5.89 -0.68
C THR A 111 10.11 -7.19 -0.83
N HIS A 112 10.66 -8.11 -1.62
CA HIS A 112 10.13 -9.46 -1.70
C HIS A 112 11.27 -10.45 -1.80
N HIS A 113 11.04 -11.65 -1.30
CA HIS A 113 11.97 -12.76 -1.40
C HIS A 113 11.17 -14.04 -1.55
N LYS A 114 11.24 -14.67 -2.74
CA LYS A 114 10.53 -15.91 -3.07
C LYS A 114 9.05 -15.84 -2.69
N ASP A 115 8.72 -16.32 -1.48
CA ASP A 115 7.35 -16.58 -1.07
C ASP A 115 6.70 -15.42 -0.32
N PHE A 116 7.47 -14.38 0.03
CA PHE A 116 6.97 -13.29 0.87
C PHE A 116 7.25 -11.93 0.28
N ALA A 117 6.31 -11.02 0.49
CA ALA A 117 6.46 -9.60 0.23
C ALA A 117 6.33 -8.85 1.55
N ILE A 118 7.19 -7.86 1.77
CA ILE A 118 7.23 -7.10 3.00
C ILE A 118 7.22 -5.62 2.65
N ALA A 119 6.49 -4.83 3.44
CA ALA A 119 6.51 -3.39 3.29
C ALA A 119 6.55 -2.72 4.67
N GLN A 120 7.21 -1.57 4.72
CA GLN A 120 7.24 -0.73 5.90
C GLN A 120 6.89 0.69 5.50
N VAL A 121 6.06 1.34 6.31
CA VAL A 121 5.62 2.72 6.09
C VAL A 121 5.89 3.53 7.35
N LEU A 122 6.48 4.70 7.17
CA LEU A 122 6.64 5.69 8.23
C LEU A 122 5.92 6.97 7.81
N LEU A 123 5.15 7.51 8.74
CA LEU A 123 4.49 8.79 8.54
C LEU A 123 5.22 9.83 9.38
N GLU A 124 5.74 10.85 8.71
CA GLU A 124 6.48 11.93 9.35
C GLU A 124 5.57 13.16 9.42
N GLY A 125 5.54 13.77 10.59
CA GLY A 125 4.74 14.97 10.81
C GLY A 125 5.31 16.16 10.03
N ALA A 126 4.41 17.09 9.66
CA ALA A 126 4.81 18.30 8.98
C ALA A 126 5.72 19.13 9.89
N THR A 127 6.75 19.74 9.29
CA THR A 127 7.64 20.64 10.01
C THR A 127 6.85 21.90 10.38
N VAL A 128 6.86 22.25 11.67
CA VAL A 128 6.25 23.48 12.14
C VAL A 128 7.30 24.59 12.00
N PRO A 129 6.97 25.69 11.27
CA PRO A 129 7.92 26.80 11.12
C PRO A 129 8.22 27.47 12.47
#